data_87bc19ed1b20101867fa57b26fa951fc
#
_entry.id   87bc19ed1b20101867fa57b26fa951fc
#
_cell.length_a   1.000
_cell.length_b   1.000
_cell.length_c   1.000
_cell.angle_alpha   90.00
_cell.angle_beta   90.00
_cell.angle_gamma   90.00
#
_symmetry.space_group_name_H-M   'P 1'
#
loop_
_entity.id
_entity.type
_entity.pdbx_description
1 polymer ?
#
loop_
_entity_poly.entity_id
_entity_poly.type
_entity_poly.pdbx_seq_one_letter_code
_entity_poly.pdbx_strand_id
1 'polypeptide(L)'
;IGEKVGTGSGPKVDVALDPLEGTTICATGGPNSLAVIAMAEEGGFLNSPDVYMDKIAIGDGLPPELIDIDDSPDKNLSRLAAAKKCEIEDLMVLILDRPRHAELIAKVRETKARVQLMQDGDVAGIIATTRLNRSVDMYIGTGGAPEGVLAAAALRCIGGQMMGRLVFRNDDERDRAAGMGIEDLNRKYSLYDLAN
;
A
#
# COMPACT_ATOMS: atom_id res chain seq x y z
N ILE A 1 16.72 -1.31 -8.43
CA ILE A 1 16.22 0.08 -8.27
C ILE A 1 17.30 1.03 -8.77
N GLY A 2 16.93 2.08 -9.54
CA GLY A 2 17.86 3.07 -10.09
C GLY A 2 18.56 2.65 -11.38
N GLU A 3 18.26 1.51 -11.99
CA GLU A 3 18.77 1.11 -13.29
C GLU A 3 18.22 2.05 -14.40
N LYS A 4 19.09 2.49 -15.30
CA LYS A 4 18.71 3.30 -16.46
C LYS A 4 18.63 2.41 -17.68
N VAL A 5 17.49 2.40 -18.36
CA VAL A 5 17.22 1.62 -19.56
C VAL A 5 16.77 2.52 -20.71
N GLY A 6 16.76 1.97 -21.93
CA GLY A 6 16.34 2.70 -23.12
C GLY A 6 17.51 3.28 -23.95
N THR A 7 17.16 4.01 -24.98
CA THR A 7 18.12 4.57 -25.96
C THR A 7 18.89 5.79 -25.49
N GLY A 8 18.50 6.40 -24.36
CA GLY A 8 19.04 7.66 -23.86
C GLY A 8 18.54 8.89 -24.62
N SER A 9 17.58 8.77 -25.52
CA SER A 9 16.95 9.84 -26.26
C SER A 9 15.43 9.85 -26.05
N GLY A 10 14.82 11.03 -25.98
CA GLY A 10 13.39 11.21 -25.71
C GLY A 10 13.10 11.67 -24.27
N PRO A 11 11.82 11.69 -23.86
CA PRO A 11 11.45 12.09 -22.52
C PRO A 11 11.98 11.09 -21.49
N LYS A 12 12.46 11.61 -20.37
CA LYS A 12 12.83 10.79 -19.23
C LYS A 12 11.58 10.42 -18.45
N VAL A 13 11.47 9.15 -18.11
CA VAL A 13 10.36 8.63 -17.32
C VAL A 13 10.90 7.71 -16.22
N ASP A 14 10.23 7.73 -15.08
CA ASP A 14 10.42 6.74 -14.05
C ASP A 14 9.53 5.54 -14.34
N VAL A 15 10.09 4.35 -14.15
CA VAL A 15 9.37 3.08 -14.32
C VAL A 15 9.48 2.29 -13.03
N ALA A 16 8.35 1.98 -12.44
CA ALA A 16 8.23 1.03 -11.34
C ALA A 16 7.57 -0.24 -11.87
N LEU A 17 8.12 -1.40 -11.58
CA LEU A 17 7.57 -2.66 -12.04
C LEU A 17 7.77 -3.77 -11.01
N ASP A 18 6.80 -4.68 -10.96
CA ASP A 18 6.91 -5.99 -10.35
C ASP A 18 6.48 -7.03 -11.40
N PRO A 19 7.43 -7.85 -11.92
CA PRO A 19 7.13 -8.82 -12.97
C PRO A 19 6.28 -9.98 -12.46
N LEU A 20 6.22 -10.23 -11.16
CA LEU A 20 5.44 -11.31 -10.54
C LEU A 20 5.04 -10.94 -9.10
N GLU A 21 4.06 -10.07 -8.97
CA GLU A 21 3.40 -9.76 -7.70
C GLU A 21 2.53 -10.93 -7.27
N GLY A 22 2.69 -11.38 -6.03
CA GLY A 22 2.02 -12.59 -5.55
C GLY A 22 2.75 -13.87 -5.91
N THR A 23 4.05 -13.94 -5.66
CA THR A 23 4.90 -15.11 -5.96
C THR A 23 4.40 -16.40 -5.30
N THR A 24 3.91 -16.33 -4.06
CA THR A 24 3.31 -17.48 -3.35
C THR A 24 2.03 -17.93 -4.04
N ILE A 25 1.20 -17.01 -4.49
CA ILE A 25 -0.05 -17.30 -5.22
C ILE A 25 0.30 -18.06 -6.52
N CYS A 26 1.28 -17.55 -7.29
CA CYS A 26 1.72 -18.19 -8.52
C CYS A 26 2.28 -19.59 -8.26
N ALA A 27 3.13 -19.75 -7.25
CA ALA A 27 3.77 -21.03 -6.92
C ALA A 27 2.76 -22.11 -6.49
N THR A 28 1.65 -21.70 -5.88
CA THR A 28 0.59 -22.62 -5.42
C THR A 28 -0.57 -22.76 -6.41
N GLY A 29 -0.50 -22.11 -7.58
CA GLY A 29 -1.59 -22.13 -8.58
C GLY A 29 -2.85 -21.39 -8.12
N GLY A 30 -2.72 -20.43 -7.22
CA GLY A 30 -3.83 -19.62 -6.73
C GLY A 30 -4.22 -18.51 -7.73
N PRO A 31 -5.39 -17.89 -7.55
CA PRO A 31 -5.86 -16.80 -8.40
C PRO A 31 -5.25 -15.44 -8.03
N ASN A 32 -5.17 -14.51 -9.01
CA ASN A 32 -4.81 -13.11 -8.86
C ASN A 32 -3.33 -12.82 -8.58
N SER A 33 -2.41 -13.67 -9.02
CA SER A 33 -1.03 -13.25 -9.24
C SER A 33 -0.99 -12.27 -10.42
N LEU A 34 -0.20 -11.19 -10.30
CA LEU A 34 -0.16 -10.08 -11.26
C LEU A 34 1.25 -9.83 -11.78
N ALA A 35 1.35 -9.21 -12.95
CA ALA A 35 2.51 -8.43 -13.36
C ALA A 35 2.08 -6.96 -13.39
N VAL A 36 2.83 -6.08 -12.76
CA VAL A 36 2.47 -4.68 -12.60
C VAL A 36 3.57 -3.79 -13.15
N ILE A 37 3.20 -2.79 -13.93
CA ILE A 37 4.08 -1.73 -14.38
C ILE A 37 3.39 -0.38 -14.23
N ALA A 38 4.11 0.60 -13.70
CA ALA A 38 3.69 1.99 -13.63
C ALA A 38 4.76 2.89 -14.25
N MET A 39 4.33 3.98 -14.84
CA MET A 39 5.20 4.97 -15.45
C MET A 39 4.78 6.37 -15.01
N ALA A 40 5.75 7.22 -14.73
CA ALA A 40 5.57 8.62 -14.39
C ALA A 40 6.65 9.49 -15.05
N GLU A 41 6.50 10.79 -15.00
CA GLU A 41 7.58 11.72 -15.35
C GLU A 41 8.76 11.54 -14.38
N GLU A 42 9.97 11.95 -14.79
CA GLU A 42 11.18 11.88 -13.95
C GLU A 42 10.95 12.52 -12.58
N GLY A 43 11.21 11.78 -11.50
CA GLY A 43 10.94 12.18 -10.11
C GLY A 43 9.50 11.95 -9.66
N GLY A 44 8.64 11.31 -10.46
CA GLY A 44 7.25 11.06 -10.14
C GLY A 44 7.02 9.90 -9.15
N PHE A 45 8.03 9.07 -8.88
CA PHE A 45 7.94 8.01 -7.89
C PHE A 45 8.90 8.22 -6.73
N LEU A 46 8.49 7.84 -5.53
CA LEU A 46 9.42 7.72 -4.42
C LEU A 46 10.50 6.69 -4.81
N ASN A 47 11.76 7.12 -4.74
CA ASN A 47 12.91 6.21 -4.87
C ASN A 47 12.98 5.33 -3.61
N SER A 48 12.08 4.34 -3.54
CA SER A 48 11.90 3.51 -2.35
C SER A 48 13.02 2.50 -2.20
N PRO A 49 13.66 2.41 -1.02
CA PRO A 49 14.57 1.32 -0.72
C PRO A 49 13.81 -0.01 -0.67
N ASP A 50 14.54 -1.12 -0.90
CA ASP A 50 14.01 -2.47 -0.73
C ASP A 50 13.93 -2.83 0.76
N VAL A 51 12.88 -2.31 1.41
CA VAL A 51 12.54 -2.50 2.82
C VAL A 51 11.03 -2.73 2.94
N TYR A 52 10.52 -2.94 4.15
CA TYR A 52 9.08 -2.96 4.38
C TYR A 52 8.49 -1.56 4.49
N MET A 53 7.17 -1.50 4.33
CA MET A 53 6.36 -0.30 4.51
C MET A 53 5.05 -0.69 5.20
N ASP A 54 4.72 0.00 6.29
CA ASP A 54 3.36 0.02 6.81
C ASP A 54 2.49 0.82 5.85
N LYS A 55 1.32 0.30 5.54
CA LYS A 55 0.40 0.86 4.54
C LYS A 55 -1.02 0.83 5.06
N ILE A 56 -1.74 1.92 4.82
CA ILE A 56 -3.20 1.99 4.99
C ILE A 56 -3.78 2.63 3.73
N ALA A 57 -4.86 2.07 3.19
CA ALA A 57 -5.51 2.58 1.99
C ALA A 57 -7.01 2.38 2.03
N ILE A 58 -7.75 3.33 1.42
CA ILE A 58 -9.19 3.31 1.22
C ILE A 58 -9.52 3.77 -0.21
N GLY A 59 -10.72 3.45 -0.66
CA GLY A 59 -11.17 3.81 -2.00
C GLY A 59 -11.48 5.30 -2.18
N ASP A 60 -11.95 5.63 -3.36
CA ASP A 60 -12.34 6.95 -3.82
C ASP A 60 -13.71 7.42 -3.27
N GLY A 61 -14.02 8.69 -3.52
CA GLY A 61 -15.31 9.28 -3.17
C GLY A 61 -15.53 9.53 -1.67
N LEU A 62 -14.47 9.48 -0.88
CA LEU A 62 -14.46 9.73 0.57
C LEU A 62 -13.82 11.09 0.88
N PRO A 63 -14.16 11.72 2.03
CA PRO A 63 -13.52 12.97 2.45
C PRO A 63 -11.99 12.83 2.48
N PRO A 64 -11.23 13.88 2.14
CA PRO A 64 -9.77 13.86 2.22
C PRO A 64 -9.30 13.64 3.67
N GLU A 65 -8.10 13.10 3.83
CA GLU A 65 -7.45 12.89 5.14
C GLU A 65 -8.27 12.04 6.12
N LEU A 66 -9.06 11.11 5.59
CA LEU A 66 -9.94 10.28 6.40
C LEU A 66 -9.20 9.25 7.24
N ILE A 67 -8.04 8.80 6.77
CA ILE A 67 -7.20 7.79 7.42
C ILE A 67 -5.89 8.40 7.90
N ASP A 68 -5.35 7.87 9.00
CA ASP A 68 -4.02 8.19 9.48
C ASP A 68 -3.32 6.92 9.98
N ILE A 69 -2.09 6.71 9.51
CA ILE A 69 -1.28 5.52 9.84
C ILE A 69 -0.84 5.49 11.32
N ASP A 70 -0.87 6.64 12.01
CA ASP A 70 -0.57 6.73 13.44
C ASP A 70 -1.78 6.42 14.33
N ASP A 71 -2.96 6.44 13.75
CA ASP A 71 -4.18 6.14 14.49
C ASP A 71 -4.42 4.63 14.61
N SER A 72 -5.06 4.24 15.71
CA SER A 72 -5.48 2.86 15.89
C SER A 72 -6.45 2.40 14.80
N PRO A 73 -6.54 1.10 14.50
CA PRO A 73 -7.55 0.57 13.59
C PRO A 73 -8.97 1.01 13.93
N ASP A 74 -9.32 1.04 15.22
CA ASP A 74 -10.63 1.49 15.71
C ASP A 74 -10.96 2.93 15.27
N LYS A 75 -10.02 3.87 15.44
CA LYS A 75 -10.22 5.26 15.02
C LYS A 75 -10.38 5.41 13.51
N ASN A 76 -9.54 4.72 12.73
CA ASN A 76 -9.62 4.74 11.28
C ASN A 76 -10.95 4.16 10.79
N LEU A 77 -11.38 3.02 11.36
CA LEU A 77 -12.63 2.36 11.02
C LEU A 77 -13.85 3.18 11.44
N SER A 78 -13.83 3.81 12.61
CA SER A 78 -14.90 4.69 13.06
C SER A 78 -15.12 5.86 12.10
N ARG A 79 -14.04 6.52 11.65
CA ARG A 79 -14.12 7.60 10.67
C ARG A 79 -14.64 7.10 9.32
N LEU A 80 -14.16 5.93 8.87
CA LEU A 80 -14.58 5.33 7.62
C LEU A 80 -16.06 4.95 7.64
N ALA A 81 -16.53 4.32 8.72
CA ALA A 81 -17.95 3.97 8.92
C ALA A 81 -18.84 5.22 8.89
N ALA A 82 -18.46 6.26 9.62
CA ALA A 82 -19.17 7.54 9.63
C ALA A 82 -19.24 8.18 8.23
N ALA A 83 -18.12 8.20 7.49
CA ALA A 83 -18.07 8.74 6.13
C ALA A 83 -18.93 7.92 5.14
N LYS A 84 -18.98 6.60 5.30
CA LYS A 84 -19.78 5.68 4.47
C LYS A 84 -21.22 5.57 4.93
N LYS A 85 -21.58 6.15 6.09
CA LYS A 85 -22.91 6.08 6.72
C LYS A 85 -23.36 4.63 6.96
N CYS A 86 -22.47 3.82 7.50
CA CYS A 86 -22.70 2.42 7.84
C CYS A 86 -22.12 2.11 9.24
N GLU A 87 -22.38 0.93 9.76
CA GLU A 87 -21.77 0.45 10.98
C GLU A 87 -20.38 -0.13 10.72
N ILE A 88 -19.52 -0.18 11.75
CA ILE A 88 -18.17 -0.76 11.63
C ILE A 88 -18.26 -2.25 11.21
N GLU A 89 -19.27 -2.94 11.66
CA GLU A 89 -19.54 -4.37 11.36
C GLU A 89 -19.81 -4.62 9.86
N ASP A 90 -20.21 -3.58 9.11
CA ASP A 90 -20.43 -3.65 7.66
C ASP A 90 -19.14 -3.51 6.86
N LEU A 91 -18.08 -2.94 7.49
CA LEU A 91 -16.82 -2.72 6.81
C LEU A 91 -16.02 -4.02 6.63
N MET A 92 -15.38 -4.16 5.48
CA MET A 92 -14.43 -5.22 5.16
C MET A 92 -13.01 -4.69 5.15
N VAL A 93 -12.16 -5.21 6.03
CA VAL A 93 -10.74 -4.88 6.11
C VAL A 93 -9.92 -6.02 5.51
N LEU A 94 -9.07 -5.70 4.54
CA LEU A 94 -8.16 -6.64 3.92
C LEU A 94 -6.78 -6.54 4.55
N ILE A 95 -6.23 -7.67 4.97
CA ILE A 95 -4.93 -7.76 5.65
C ILE A 95 -4.17 -8.97 5.08
N LEU A 96 -2.85 -8.82 4.88
CA LEU A 96 -2.00 -9.96 4.53
C LEU A 96 -1.94 -10.97 5.69
N ASP A 97 -2.17 -12.25 5.39
CA ASP A 97 -2.04 -13.35 6.33
C ASP A 97 -0.55 -13.65 6.60
N ARG A 98 0.02 -12.92 7.52
CA ARG A 98 1.42 -13.06 7.95
C ARG A 98 1.51 -13.05 9.47
N PRO A 99 2.42 -13.81 10.08
CA PRO A 99 2.60 -13.81 11.54
C PRO A 99 2.79 -12.41 12.14
N ARG A 100 3.46 -11.50 11.43
CA ARG A 100 3.65 -10.10 11.86
C ARG A 100 2.36 -9.30 11.99
N HIS A 101 1.27 -9.75 11.39
CA HIS A 101 -0.04 -9.08 11.46
C HIS A 101 -1.00 -9.68 12.51
N ALA A 102 -0.57 -10.67 13.29
CA ALA A 102 -1.45 -11.34 14.26
C ALA A 102 -2.10 -10.34 15.24
N GLU A 103 -1.32 -9.39 15.78
CA GLU A 103 -1.84 -8.34 16.67
C GLU A 103 -2.75 -7.35 15.96
N LEU A 104 -2.39 -6.93 14.74
CA LEU A 104 -3.23 -6.07 13.91
C LEU A 104 -4.58 -6.71 13.60
N ILE A 105 -4.57 -7.98 13.19
CA ILE A 105 -5.79 -8.76 12.91
C ILE A 105 -6.66 -8.85 14.15
N ALA A 106 -6.08 -9.10 15.33
CA ALA A 106 -6.81 -9.13 16.58
C ALA A 106 -7.47 -7.78 16.88
N LYS A 107 -6.73 -6.68 16.79
CA LYS A 107 -7.25 -5.31 17.01
C LYS A 107 -8.38 -4.95 16.05
N VAL A 108 -8.26 -5.33 14.77
CA VAL A 108 -9.34 -5.08 13.80
C VAL A 108 -10.58 -5.91 14.15
N ARG A 109 -10.43 -7.19 14.53
CA ARG A 109 -11.56 -8.05 14.94
C ARG A 109 -12.26 -7.55 16.20
N GLU A 110 -11.53 -6.96 17.14
CA GLU A 110 -12.10 -6.34 18.35
C GLU A 110 -13.08 -5.21 18.02
N THR A 111 -12.90 -4.51 16.91
CA THR A 111 -13.84 -3.48 16.41
C THR A 111 -15.12 -4.07 15.82
N LYS A 112 -15.17 -5.39 15.63
CA LYS A 112 -16.21 -6.15 14.94
C LYS A 112 -16.26 -5.95 13.42
N ALA A 113 -15.36 -5.19 12.83
CA ALA A 113 -15.21 -5.14 11.38
C ALA A 113 -14.90 -6.53 10.82
N ARG A 114 -15.38 -6.80 9.61
CA ARG A 114 -15.08 -8.04 8.91
C ARG A 114 -13.64 -8.02 8.42
N VAL A 115 -12.93 -9.13 8.58
CA VAL A 115 -11.54 -9.27 8.15
C VAL A 115 -11.46 -10.31 7.04
N GLN A 116 -10.93 -9.90 5.90
CA GLN A 116 -10.52 -10.78 4.82
C GLN A 116 -8.99 -10.93 4.86
N LEU A 117 -8.51 -12.17 4.94
CA LEU A 117 -7.09 -12.47 4.88
C LEU A 117 -6.68 -12.85 3.47
N MET A 118 -5.54 -12.31 3.02
CA MET A 118 -4.95 -12.66 1.74
C MET A 118 -3.52 -13.18 1.94
N GLN A 119 -3.15 -14.19 1.16
CA GLN A 119 -1.84 -14.82 1.30
C GLN A 119 -0.71 -13.98 0.76
N ASP A 120 -0.96 -13.21 -0.31
CA ASP A 120 0.05 -12.42 -1.02
C ASP A 120 -0.65 -11.39 -1.91
N GLY A 121 0.08 -10.42 -2.49
CA GLY A 121 -0.48 -9.52 -3.49
C GLY A 121 -1.05 -8.22 -2.93
N ASP A 122 -0.29 -7.46 -2.15
CA ASP A 122 -0.80 -6.24 -1.52
C ASP A 122 -1.13 -5.11 -2.52
N VAL A 123 -0.51 -5.06 -3.70
CA VAL A 123 -0.92 -4.14 -4.78
C VAL A 123 -2.36 -4.42 -5.20
N ALA A 124 -2.69 -5.69 -5.47
CA ALA A 124 -4.05 -6.10 -5.81
C ALA A 124 -5.03 -5.81 -4.67
N GLY A 125 -4.60 -6.03 -3.42
CA GLY A 125 -5.37 -5.77 -2.22
C GLY A 125 -5.73 -4.29 -2.04
N ILE A 126 -4.78 -3.40 -2.29
CA ILE A 126 -5.00 -1.96 -2.24
C ILE A 126 -5.92 -1.50 -3.37
N ILE A 127 -5.72 -1.99 -4.60
CA ILE A 127 -6.62 -1.70 -5.74
C ILE A 127 -8.05 -2.18 -5.45
N ALA A 128 -8.23 -3.28 -4.74
CA ALA A 128 -9.55 -3.81 -4.41
C ALA A 128 -10.41 -2.85 -3.58
N THR A 129 -9.81 -1.88 -2.86
CA THR A 129 -10.56 -0.85 -2.12
C THR A 129 -11.34 0.11 -3.02
N THR A 130 -10.95 0.23 -4.30
CA THR A 130 -11.50 1.18 -5.27
C THR A 130 -12.54 0.59 -6.22
N ARG A 131 -12.74 -0.72 -6.25
CA ARG A 131 -13.65 -1.38 -7.19
C ARG A 131 -15.11 -1.00 -6.92
N LEU A 132 -15.90 -0.89 -7.99
CA LEU A 132 -17.32 -0.58 -7.91
C LEU A 132 -18.11 -1.55 -7.02
N ASN A 133 -17.70 -2.81 -6.98
CA ASN A 133 -18.33 -3.82 -6.11
C ASN A 133 -17.94 -3.66 -4.64
N ARG A 134 -16.94 -2.82 -4.34
CA ARG A 134 -16.48 -2.44 -2.99
C ARG A 134 -16.55 -3.58 -1.99
N SER A 135 -15.96 -4.71 -2.35
CA SER A 135 -15.88 -5.87 -1.47
C SER A 135 -14.87 -5.65 -0.33
N VAL A 136 -14.00 -4.66 -0.48
CA VAL A 136 -12.98 -4.24 0.50
C VAL A 136 -13.14 -2.74 0.74
N ASP A 137 -13.23 -2.34 2.01
CA ASP A 137 -13.39 -0.96 2.41
C ASP A 137 -12.06 -0.32 2.82
N MET A 138 -11.15 -1.11 3.40
CA MET A 138 -9.84 -0.67 3.84
C MET A 138 -8.82 -1.79 3.65
N TYR A 139 -7.64 -1.43 3.16
CA TYR A 139 -6.43 -2.24 3.29
C TYR A 139 -5.57 -1.69 4.43
N ILE A 140 -5.02 -2.54 5.28
CA ILE A 140 -4.05 -2.15 6.30
C ILE A 140 -3.06 -3.28 6.53
N GLY A 141 -1.77 -2.95 6.61
CA GLY A 141 -0.72 -3.93 6.90
C GLY A 141 0.67 -3.50 6.46
N THR A 142 1.63 -4.37 6.71
CA THR A 142 3.05 -4.20 6.38
C THR A 142 3.42 -5.13 5.23
N GLY A 143 3.93 -4.59 4.15
CA GLY A 143 4.44 -5.32 2.97
C GLY A 143 5.65 -4.60 2.38
N GLY A 144 6.10 -4.96 1.18
CA GLY A 144 7.23 -4.31 0.54
C GLY A 144 6.98 -2.83 0.24
N ALA A 145 8.00 -2.00 0.39
CA ALA A 145 7.90 -0.58 0.09
C ALA A 145 7.81 -0.31 -1.43
N PRO A 146 8.54 -1.02 -2.31
CA PRO A 146 8.36 -0.89 -3.76
C PRO A 146 6.94 -1.18 -4.22
N GLU A 147 6.28 -2.21 -3.66
CA GLU A 147 4.88 -2.54 -3.93
C GLU A 147 3.95 -1.42 -3.42
N GLY A 148 4.33 -0.73 -2.35
CA GLY A 148 3.63 0.46 -1.87
C GLY A 148 3.62 1.60 -2.90
N VAL A 149 4.74 1.83 -3.59
CA VAL A 149 4.83 2.82 -4.68
C VAL A 149 3.95 2.42 -5.86
N LEU A 150 3.97 1.14 -6.26
CA LEU A 150 3.10 0.62 -7.33
C LEU A 150 1.61 0.75 -6.99
N ALA A 151 1.24 0.44 -5.75
CA ALA A 151 -0.13 0.59 -5.27
C ALA A 151 -0.56 2.06 -5.26
N ALA A 152 0.33 2.96 -4.82
CA ALA A 152 0.07 4.39 -4.86
C ALA A 152 -0.12 4.89 -6.31
N ALA A 153 0.72 4.45 -7.25
CA ALA A 153 0.56 4.78 -8.66
C ALA A 153 -0.80 4.33 -9.22
N ALA A 154 -1.27 3.13 -8.84
CA ALA A 154 -2.60 2.66 -9.21
C ALA A 154 -3.70 3.56 -8.63
N LEU A 155 -3.64 3.92 -7.34
CA LEU A 155 -4.62 4.81 -6.73
C LEU A 155 -4.60 6.23 -7.30
N ARG A 156 -3.44 6.71 -7.79
CA ARG A 156 -3.36 7.98 -8.55
C ARG A 156 -4.18 7.94 -9.84
N CYS A 157 -4.22 6.78 -10.49
CA CYS A 157 -4.98 6.60 -11.74
C CYS A 157 -6.47 6.41 -11.51
N ILE A 158 -6.86 5.70 -10.45
CA ILE A 158 -8.26 5.24 -10.26
C ILE A 158 -8.96 5.89 -9.06
N GLY A 159 -8.26 6.73 -8.32
CA GLY A 159 -8.75 7.39 -7.10
C GLY A 159 -8.55 6.55 -5.84
N GLY A 160 -8.57 7.24 -4.71
CA GLY A 160 -8.39 6.64 -3.38
C GLY A 160 -7.47 7.46 -2.49
N GLN A 161 -7.26 6.98 -1.27
CA GLN A 161 -6.35 7.57 -0.31
C GLN A 161 -5.40 6.49 0.21
N MET A 162 -4.16 6.85 0.40
CA MET A 162 -3.16 5.95 0.94
C MET A 162 -2.15 6.74 1.79
N MET A 163 -1.71 6.12 2.86
CA MET A 163 -0.54 6.53 3.61
C MET A 163 0.41 5.35 3.78
N GLY A 164 1.70 5.66 3.81
CA GLY A 164 2.77 4.69 4.07
C GLY A 164 3.80 5.21 5.04
N ARG A 165 4.52 4.30 5.69
CA ARG A 165 5.73 4.58 6.48
C ARG A 165 6.71 3.44 6.29
N LEU A 166 7.98 3.78 6.01
CA LEU A 166 9.03 2.77 5.88
C LEU A 166 9.28 2.06 7.21
N VAL A 167 9.51 0.76 7.14
CA VAL A 167 9.80 -0.11 8.30
C VAL A 167 11.15 -0.77 8.08
N PHE A 168 12.06 -0.55 9.01
CA PHE A 168 13.43 -1.05 8.92
C PHE A 168 13.64 -2.17 9.93
N ARG A 169 14.15 -3.31 9.48
CA ARG A 169 14.37 -4.50 10.29
C ARG A 169 15.74 -4.48 11.00
N ASN A 170 16.68 -3.70 10.47
CA ASN A 170 18.06 -3.60 10.94
C ASN A 170 18.70 -2.26 10.52
N ASP A 171 19.91 -2.02 11.01
CA ASP A 171 20.64 -0.77 10.70
C ASP A 171 21.14 -0.73 9.27
N ASP A 172 21.47 -1.86 8.63
CA ASP A 172 21.88 -1.89 7.22
C ASP A 172 20.77 -1.38 6.29
N GLU A 173 19.50 -1.64 6.62
CA GLU A 173 18.35 -1.10 5.89
C GLU A 173 18.20 0.41 6.09
N ARG A 174 18.46 0.90 7.30
CA ARG A 174 18.46 2.35 7.62
C ARG A 174 19.56 3.08 6.86
N ASP A 175 20.76 2.52 6.86
CA ASP A 175 21.92 3.10 6.17
C ASP A 175 21.69 3.14 4.66
N ARG A 176 21.12 2.09 4.07
CA ARG A 176 20.74 2.07 2.65
C ARG A 176 19.70 3.14 2.34
N ALA A 177 18.67 3.27 3.17
CA ALA A 177 17.64 4.29 2.98
C ALA A 177 18.24 5.71 3.06
N ALA A 178 19.10 5.98 4.04
CA ALA A 178 19.81 7.25 4.16
C ALA A 178 20.70 7.52 2.91
N GLY A 179 21.40 6.50 2.41
CA GLY A 179 22.19 6.58 1.18
C GLY A 179 21.36 6.85 -0.09
N MET A 180 20.06 6.54 -0.07
CA MET A 180 19.09 6.84 -1.13
C MET A 180 18.39 8.19 -0.95
N GLY A 181 18.78 9.00 0.06
CA GLY A 181 18.24 10.34 0.30
C GLY A 181 17.01 10.38 1.21
N ILE A 182 16.73 9.30 1.94
CA ILE A 182 15.66 9.29 2.96
C ILE A 182 16.24 9.91 4.24
N GLU A 183 15.94 11.17 4.48
CA GLU A 183 16.45 11.92 5.64
C GLU A 183 15.67 11.61 6.93
N ASP A 184 14.34 11.54 6.84
CA ASP A 184 13.46 11.21 7.96
C ASP A 184 12.96 9.76 7.83
N LEU A 185 13.55 8.86 8.62
CA LEU A 185 13.23 7.44 8.64
C LEU A 185 11.82 7.14 9.21
N ASN A 186 11.19 8.11 9.89
CA ASN A 186 9.85 7.97 10.46
C ASN A 186 8.78 8.74 9.66
N ARG A 187 9.17 9.31 8.52
CA ARG A 187 8.26 10.10 7.69
C ARG A 187 7.01 9.33 7.33
N LYS A 188 5.85 9.98 7.46
CA LYS A 188 4.61 9.56 6.82
C LYS A 188 4.61 10.02 5.36
N TYR A 189 4.37 9.10 4.48
CA TYR A 189 4.24 9.37 3.05
C TYR A 189 2.77 9.38 2.69
N SER A 190 2.30 10.46 2.12
CA SER A 190 0.99 10.53 1.48
C SER A 190 1.00 9.79 0.14
N LEU A 191 -0.19 9.62 -0.44
CA LEU A 191 -0.34 9.11 -1.81
C LEU A 191 0.54 9.86 -2.81
N TYR A 192 0.60 11.20 -2.70
CA TYR A 192 1.35 12.07 -3.60
C TYR A 192 2.86 12.08 -3.32
N ASP A 193 3.29 11.73 -2.11
CA ASP A 193 4.72 11.51 -1.83
C ASP A 193 5.23 10.19 -2.41
N LEU A 194 4.36 9.20 -2.54
CA LEU A 194 4.69 7.87 -3.09
C LEU A 194 4.66 7.87 -4.62
N ALA A 195 3.64 8.51 -5.21
CA ALA A 195 3.45 8.61 -6.65
C ALA A 195 2.77 9.95 -6.99
N ASN A 196 3.46 10.80 -7.77
CA ASN A 196 2.99 12.13 -8.15
C ASN A 196 2.61 12.22 -9.64
#